data_7195fc3bae2a59707ea8e8a352896b81
#
_entry.id   7195fc3bae2a59707ea8e8a352896b81
#
_cell.length_a   1.000
_cell.length_b   1.000
_cell.length_c   1.000
_cell.angle_alpha   90.00
_cell.angle_beta   90.00
_cell.angle_gamma   90.00
#
_symmetry.space_group_name_H-M   'P 1'
#
loop_
_entity.id
_entity.type
_entity.pdbx_description
1 polymer ?
#
loop_
_entity_poly.entity_id
_entity_poly.type
_entity_poly.pdbx_seq_one_letter_code
_entity_poly.pdbx_strand_id
1 'polypeptide(L)'
;MYCGYDVHVRPRFARSVGLMQLSVWTYEGPPHVGAMRVATAMEGVHYLLHSPQGDTYADLLFTMIERRSKRPPVTYTTFQARDLGKDTSQLFQTAALDVVERFKPDALLVGASCTAELIQDDPAGLIEKMGLPIPVIPLELPSYQRKEHWGAAETFYQIVRALADKSRRPVDKTGRRPLVNLLGPTALGFRHRDDIIEITGLLEKLGIDINVVAPLGASVAAIARLGEADFNIVLYPETGDLAADYLTREFGQPAVRTVPIGVGATQDFIREVATLAGVDPEPMLQEGFSRLSWWSRSIDSNYLTGKRVFIFGDATHAVAAARVASEELGFKVVGLGCYNREYAREIRAAAKLYGVEPLITDDHLLVETAIQDAQPELVLGTQMERHIAKRFAIPCTVISSPVHVQDFPARFSPQMGFEGANVIFDSWVHPLVMGLEEHLLTMFRDDFEFHDGAGASHLGPGHAAPQSQPAMAMPANDIEAVWSDDAARELKKIPFFVRGKARRNTEMFAAEQGVSTIELATLYEAKAHYAR
;
A
#
# COMPACT_ATOMS: atom_id res chain seq x y z
N MET A 1 -30.97 -16.31 -29.16
CA MET A 1 -31.48 -15.08 -28.54
C MET A 1 -30.25 -14.27 -28.16
N TYR A 2 -29.89 -13.32 -29.02
CA TYR A 2 -28.76 -12.41 -28.80
C TYR A 2 -29.29 -11.20 -28.03
N CYS A 3 -28.70 -10.89 -26.88
CA CYS A 3 -28.94 -9.67 -26.15
C CYS A 3 -27.81 -8.68 -26.46
N GLY A 4 -28.13 -7.65 -27.25
CA GLY A 4 -27.20 -6.59 -27.62
C GLY A 4 -26.96 -5.67 -26.42
N TYR A 5 -25.69 -5.31 -26.20
CA TYR A 5 -25.30 -4.26 -25.29
C TYR A 5 -25.29 -2.92 -26.03
N ASP A 6 -26.27 -2.07 -25.71
CA ASP A 6 -26.26 -0.67 -26.12
C ASP A 6 -25.18 0.10 -25.37
N VAL A 7 -24.23 0.65 -26.12
CA VAL A 7 -23.22 1.58 -25.63
C VAL A 7 -23.85 2.97 -25.53
N HIS A 8 -24.37 3.34 -24.37
CA HIS A 8 -24.79 4.70 -24.11
C HIS A 8 -23.57 5.61 -23.83
N VAL A 9 -23.26 6.46 -24.79
CA VAL A 9 -22.40 7.63 -24.63
C VAL A 9 -23.07 8.58 -23.62
N ARG A 10 -22.44 8.79 -22.46
CA ARG A 10 -22.94 9.74 -21.44
C ARG A 10 -22.52 11.17 -21.81
N PRO A 11 -23.41 12.17 -21.69
CA PRO A 11 -23.07 13.56 -21.93
C PRO A 11 -22.26 14.16 -20.76
N ARG A 12 -21.38 15.10 -21.08
CA ARG A 12 -20.54 15.87 -20.15
C ARG A 12 -21.39 16.73 -19.20
N PHE A 13 -21.09 16.61 -17.91
CA PHE A 13 -21.34 17.55 -16.81
C PHE A 13 -22.64 18.38 -16.78
N ALA A 14 -23.63 17.84 -16.07
CA ALA A 14 -24.58 18.65 -15.31
C ALA A 14 -24.27 18.45 -13.81
N ARG A 15 -24.02 19.53 -13.07
CA ARG A 15 -23.97 19.51 -11.60
C ARG A 15 -25.36 19.07 -11.11
N SER A 16 -25.51 17.82 -10.75
CA SER A 16 -26.70 17.30 -10.07
C SER A 16 -26.47 17.42 -8.57
N VAL A 17 -27.43 18.01 -7.90
CA VAL A 17 -27.65 17.95 -6.44
C VAL A 17 -27.48 16.50 -6.00
N GLY A 18 -26.56 16.22 -5.05
CA GLY A 18 -26.07 14.89 -4.75
C GLY A 18 -27.16 13.93 -4.29
N LEU A 19 -27.48 12.99 -5.13
CA LEU A 19 -27.98 11.69 -4.68
C LEU A 19 -26.78 11.00 -4.01
N MET A 20 -26.93 10.69 -2.71
CA MET A 20 -25.95 9.90 -1.97
C MET A 20 -25.84 8.53 -2.66
N GLN A 21 -24.78 8.33 -3.43
CA GLN A 21 -24.51 7.05 -4.06
C GLN A 21 -23.84 6.16 -3.02
N LEU A 22 -24.54 5.11 -2.57
CA LEU A 22 -23.99 4.11 -1.68
C LEU A 22 -22.92 3.31 -2.45
N SER A 23 -21.67 3.47 -2.04
CA SER A 23 -20.59 2.63 -2.55
C SER A 23 -20.58 1.29 -1.81
N VAL A 24 -20.66 0.18 -2.55
CA VAL A 24 -20.58 -1.18 -1.98
C VAL A 24 -19.14 -1.53 -1.60
N TRP A 25 -18.16 -0.86 -2.21
CA TRP A 25 -16.73 -1.07 -1.97
C TRP A 25 -16.12 0.21 -1.41
N THR A 26 -15.52 0.11 -0.25
CA THR A 26 -14.86 1.22 0.43
C THR A 26 -13.40 0.88 0.75
N TYR A 27 -12.53 1.91 0.74
CA TYR A 27 -11.13 1.76 1.15
C TYR A 27 -10.98 1.54 2.65
N GLU A 28 -11.90 2.10 3.42
CA GLU A 28 -11.89 2.07 4.88
C GLU A 28 -13.23 1.60 5.42
N GLY A 29 -13.17 0.80 6.46
CA GLY A 29 -14.34 0.46 7.28
C GLY A 29 -14.76 1.60 8.21
N PRO A 30 -15.79 1.36 9.05
CA PRO A 30 -16.17 2.27 10.12
C PRO A 30 -15.09 2.32 11.22
N PRO A 31 -15.07 3.35 12.08
CA PRO A 31 -14.00 3.57 13.04
C PRO A 31 -13.86 2.46 14.10
N HIS A 32 -14.91 1.73 14.41
CA HIS A 32 -14.81 0.58 15.33
C HIS A 32 -13.95 -0.56 14.77
N VAL A 33 -13.81 -0.71 13.44
CA VAL A 33 -12.86 -1.64 12.82
C VAL A 33 -11.41 -1.17 13.09
N GLY A 34 -11.16 0.13 13.09
CA GLY A 34 -9.89 0.70 13.53
C GLY A 34 -9.54 0.34 14.97
N ALA A 35 -10.52 0.43 15.88
CA ALA A 35 -10.35 -0.05 17.26
C ALA A 35 -10.05 -1.56 17.34
N MET A 36 -10.71 -2.37 16.52
CA MET A 36 -10.42 -3.80 16.40
C MET A 36 -8.99 -4.06 15.93
N ARG A 37 -8.44 -3.27 15.00
CA ARG A 37 -7.05 -3.36 14.56
C ARG A 37 -6.09 -3.18 15.73
N VAL A 38 -6.30 -2.15 16.53
CA VAL A 38 -5.47 -1.85 17.69
C VAL A 38 -5.58 -2.94 18.76
N ALA A 39 -6.80 -3.33 19.15
CA ALA A 39 -7.03 -4.41 20.12
C ALA A 39 -6.40 -5.74 19.66
N THR A 40 -6.51 -6.06 18.36
CA THR A 40 -5.94 -7.28 17.78
C THR A 40 -4.41 -7.26 17.74
N ALA A 41 -3.81 -6.09 17.65
CA ALA A 41 -2.37 -5.91 17.65
C ALA A 41 -1.75 -6.06 19.05
N MET A 42 -2.51 -5.76 20.11
CA MET A 42 -2.03 -5.73 21.49
C MET A 42 -2.17 -7.07 22.21
N GLU A 43 -1.44 -7.22 23.31
CA GLU A 43 -1.54 -8.34 24.25
C GLU A 43 -2.30 -7.93 25.51
N GLY A 44 -3.14 -8.84 26.02
CA GLY A 44 -3.91 -8.62 27.25
C GLY A 44 -5.07 -7.61 27.12
N VAL A 45 -5.34 -7.08 25.95
CA VAL A 45 -6.46 -6.16 25.67
C VAL A 45 -7.61 -6.92 25.04
N HIS A 46 -8.84 -6.67 25.51
CA HIS A 46 -10.05 -7.19 24.91
C HIS A 46 -10.99 -6.05 24.51
N TYR A 47 -11.69 -6.19 23.39
CA TYR A 47 -12.64 -5.18 22.92
C TYR A 47 -14.07 -5.71 23.03
N LEU A 48 -14.90 -5.06 23.83
CA LEU A 48 -16.34 -5.28 23.90
C LEU A 48 -17.02 -4.30 22.96
N LEU A 49 -17.53 -4.80 21.85
CA LEU A 49 -18.25 -4.02 20.85
C LEU A 49 -19.75 -4.20 21.01
N HIS A 50 -20.44 -3.13 21.38
CA HIS A 50 -21.91 -3.10 21.38
C HIS A 50 -22.42 -3.04 19.95
N SER A 51 -22.98 -4.13 19.45
CA SER A 51 -23.29 -4.29 18.03
C SER A 51 -24.33 -5.37 17.76
N PRO A 52 -25.00 -5.33 16.61
CA PRO A 52 -25.85 -6.43 16.15
C PRO A 52 -24.99 -7.64 15.70
N GLN A 53 -25.63 -8.77 15.53
CA GLN A 53 -25.00 -10.01 15.09
C GLN A 53 -24.31 -9.89 13.72
N GLY A 54 -24.79 -9.02 12.84
CA GLY A 54 -24.25 -8.84 11.50
C GLY A 54 -22.80 -8.32 11.47
N ASP A 55 -22.35 -7.60 12.50
CA ASP A 55 -21.03 -6.96 12.54
C ASP A 55 -19.88 -7.95 12.83
N THR A 56 -20.20 -9.21 13.17
CA THR A 56 -19.19 -10.26 13.44
C THR A 56 -18.36 -10.65 12.20
N TYR A 57 -18.76 -10.22 11.00
CA TYR A 57 -18.01 -10.48 9.75
C TYR A 57 -16.58 -9.93 9.78
N ALA A 58 -16.36 -8.87 10.53
CA ALA A 58 -15.05 -8.22 10.63
C ALA A 58 -13.94 -9.15 11.15
N ASP A 59 -14.28 -10.18 11.94
CA ASP A 59 -13.34 -11.19 12.41
C ASP A 59 -12.61 -11.90 11.25
N LEU A 60 -13.28 -12.07 10.11
CA LEU A 60 -12.72 -12.75 8.94
C LEU A 60 -11.54 -11.96 8.33
N LEU A 61 -11.58 -10.64 8.37
CA LEU A 61 -10.51 -9.79 7.86
C LEU A 61 -9.19 -10.10 8.59
N PHE A 62 -9.24 -10.24 9.90
CA PHE A 62 -8.04 -10.47 10.72
C PHE A 62 -7.52 -11.89 10.62
N THR A 63 -8.39 -12.89 10.56
CA THR A 63 -7.99 -14.28 10.51
C THR A 63 -7.57 -14.72 9.12
N MET A 64 -8.30 -14.35 8.08
CA MET A 64 -8.06 -14.81 6.71
C MET A 64 -7.03 -13.95 5.98
N ILE A 65 -7.14 -12.63 6.05
CA ILE A 65 -6.25 -11.74 5.29
C ILE A 65 -4.86 -11.72 5.92
N GLU A 66 -4.78 -11.48 7.24
CA GLU A 66 -3.50 -11.42 7.95
C GLU A 66 -2.92 -12.81 8.31
N ARG A 67 -3.60 -13.90 7.97
CA ARG A 67 -3.19 -15.29 8.24
C ARG A 67 -2.95 -15.56 9.74
N ARG A 68 -3.78 -15.00 10.60
CA ARG A 68 -3.66 -15.20 12.06
C ARG A 68 -4.19 -16.56 12.48
N SER A 69 -3.52 -17.17 13.44
CA SER A 69 -3.93 -18.44 14.05
C SER A 69 -5.04 -18.29 15.10
N LYS A 70 -5.23 -17.07 15.61
CA LYS A 70 -6.21 -16.76 16.66
C LYS A 70 -7.22 -15.74 16.16
N ARG A 71 -8.46 -15.83 16.64
CA ARG A 71 -9.47 -14.80 16.44
C ARG A 71 -9.06 -13.49 17.10
N PRO A 72 -9.55 -12.33 16.59
CA PRO A 72 -9.42 -11.06 17.28
C PRO A 72 -9.95 -11.14 18.71
N PRO A 73 -9.35 -10.44 19.68
CA PRO A 73 -9.85 -10.37 21.06
C PRO A 73 -11.06 -9.43 21.16
N VAL A 74 -12.13 -9.77 20.46
CA VAL A 74 -13.36 -8.97 20.36
C VAL A 74 -14.56 -9.80 20.75
N THR A 75 -15.42 -9.25 21.60
CA THR A 75 -16.73 -9.79 21.93
C THR A 75 -17.82 -8.83 21.47
N TYR A 76 -18.80 -9.35 20.77
CA TYR A 76 -19.96 -8.62 20.29
C TYR A 76 -21.15 -8.90 21.18
N THR A 77 -21.96 -7.89 21.51
CA THR A 77 -23.20 -8.09 22.26
C THR A 77 -24.26 -8.85 21.48
N THR A 78 -24.18 -8.80 20.15
CA THR A 78 -25.03 -9.54 19.21
C THR A 78 -26.53 -9.31 19.38
N PHE A 79 -26.96 -8.08 19.71
CA PHE A 79 -28.36 -7.75 19.81
C PHE A 79 -29.10 -7.97 18.46
N GLN A 80 -30.37 -8.26 18.53
CA GLN A 80 -31.24 -8.53 17.37
C GLN A 80 -32.43 -7.57 17.37
N ALA A 81 -33.16 -7.52 16.26
CA ALA A 81 -34.34 -6.65 16.13
C ALA A 81 -35.36 -6.83 17.27
N ARG A 82 -35.51 -8.03 17.79
CA ARG A 82 -36.40 -8.34 18.94
C ARG A 82 -35.91 -7.72 20.26
N ASP A 83 -34.65 -7.35 20.36
CA ASP A 83 -34.04 -6.77 21.56
C ASP A 83 -34.17 -5.25 21.58
N LEU A 84 -34.40 -4.61 20.40
CA LEU A 84 -34.54 -3.16 20.25
C LEU A 84 -35.75 -2.56 20.98
N GLY A 85 -36.74 -3.37 21.33
CA GLY A 85 -37.87 -2.95 22.14
C GLY A 85 -37.72 -3.25 23.63
N LYS A 86 -36.54 -3.73 24.06
CA LYS A 86 -36.22 -4.09 25.45
C LYS A 86 -35.03 -3.27 25.93
N ASP A 87 -34.70 -3.43 27.20
CA ASP A 87 -33.50 -2.83 27.77
C ASP A 87 -32.23 -3.57 27.31
N THR A 88 -31.54 -2.98 26.30
CA THR A 88 -30.27 -3.49 25.77
C THR A 88 -29.12 -3.34 26.75
N SER A 89 -29.28 -2.53 27.82
CA SER A 89 -28.28 -2.31 28.86
C SER A 89 -27.96 -3.59 29.63
N GLN A 90 -28.98 -4.42 29.93
CA GLN A 90 -28.78 -5.69 30.61
C GLN A 90 -27.97 -6.67 29.74
N LEU A 91 -28.22 -6.70 28.44
CA LEU A 91 -27.47 -7.53 27.50
C LEU A 91 -26.00 -7.11 27.48
N PHE A 92 -25.74 -5.80 27.44
CA PHE A 92 -24.39 -5.24 27.45
C PHE A 92 -23.66 -5.57 28.77
N GLN A 93 -24.30 -5.34 29.92
CA GLN A 93 -23.73 -5.62 31.24
C GLN A 93 -23.37 -7.10 31.40
N THR A 94 -24.26 -7.99 30.96
CA THR A 94 -24.01 -9.45 31.01
C THR A 94 -22.80 -9.81 30.15
N ALA A 95 -22.70 -9.26 28.92
CA ALA A 95 -21.57 -9.50 28.06
C ALA A 95 -20.25 -8.96 28.65
N ALA A 96 -20.27 -7.80 29.31
CA ALA A 96 -19.09 -7.24 29.96
C ALA A 96 -18.56 -8.13 31.10
N LEU A 97 -19.44 -8.66 31.95
CA LEU A 97 -19.07 -9.59 33.02
C LEU A 97 -18.53 -10.92 32.48
N ASP A 98 -19.18 -11.47 31.45
CA ASP A 98 -18.72 -12.69 30.76
C ASP A 98 -17.32 -12.53 30.15
N VAL A 99 -17.03 -11.37 29.55
CA VAL A 99 -15.71 -11.06 29.01
C VAL A 99 -14.64 -11.08 30.11
N VAL A 100 -14.88 -10.39 31.21
CA VAL A 100 -13.92 -10.31 32.33
C VAL A 100 -13.67 -11.68 32.94
N GLU A 101 -14.72 -12.48 33.12
CA GLU A 101 -14.63 -13.82 33.72
C GLU A 101 -13.89 -14.81 32.79
N ARG A 102 -14.25 -14.82 31.49
CA ARG A 102 -13.76 -15.84 30.54
C ARG A 102 -12.39 -15.52 30.00
N PHE A 103 -12.14 -14.27 29.62
CA PHE A 103 -10.90 -13.88 28.92
C PHE A 103 -9.86 -13.29 29.87
N LYS A 104 -10.27 -12.79 31.03
CA LYS A 104 -9.39 -12.19 32.06
C LYS A 104 -8.41 -11.19 31.46
N PRO A 105 -8.91 -10.18 30.71
CA PRO A 105 -8.04 -9.22 30.07
C PRO A 105 -7.39 -8.28 31.10
N ASP A 106 -6.21 -7.75 30.76
CA ASP A 106 -5.53 -6.74 31.57
C ASP A 106 -6.17 -5.35 31.40
N ALA A 107 -6.86 -5.11 30.28
CA ALA A 107 -7.66 -3.91 30.03
C ALA A 107 -8.81 -4.23 29.07
N LEU A 108 -9.92 -3.51 29.22
CA LEU A 108 -11.11 -3.63 28.40
C LEU A 108 -11.35 -2.35 27.61
N LEU A 109 -11.38 -2.45 26.28
CA LEU A 109 -11.91 -1.40 25.41
C LEU A 109 -13.42 -1.59 25.26
N VAL A 110 -14.17 -0.50 25.24
CA VAL A 110 -15.63 -0.52 25.06
C VAL A 110 -16.03 0.47 23.99
N GLY A 111 -16.86 0.05 23.04
CA GLY A 111 -17.34 0.93 22.00
C GLY A 111 -18.65 0.46 21.37
N ALA A 112 -19.20 1.29 20.53
CA ALA A 112 -20.43 1.05 19.78
C ALA A 112 -20.14 0.88 18.28
N SER A 113 -20.91 0.00 17.62
CA SER A 113 -20.95 -0.04 16.17
C SER A 113 -21.86 1.06 15.60
N CYS A 114 -21.82 1.26 14.28
CA CYS A 114 -22.69 2.21 13.61
C CYS A 114 -24.20 1.97 13.89
N THR A 115 -24.61 0.74 14.03
CA THR A 115 -26.00 0.39 14.36
C THR A 115 -26.36 0.74 15.80
N ALA A 116 -25.45 0.48 16.76
CA ALA A 116 -25.64 0.85 18.16
C ALA A 116 -25.67 2.38 18.35
N GLU A 117 -24.86 3.12 17.59
CA GLU A 117 -24.89 4.59 17.55
C GLU A 117 -26.27 5.12 17.08
N LEU A 118 -26.89 4.50 16.06
CA LEU A 118 -28.22 4.91 15.58
C LEU A 118 -29.33 4.71 16.62
N ILE A 119 -29.25 3.66 17.43
CA ILE A 119 -30.24 3.42 18.49
C ILE A 119 -29.94 4.20 19.78
N GLN A 120 -28.86 5.00 19.77
CA GLN A 120 -28.44 5.88 20.87
C GLN A 120 -28.16 5.15 22.19
N ASP A 121 -27.68 3.91 22.13
CA ASP A 121 -27.18 3.21 23.30
C ASP A 121 -25.84 3.83 23.74
N ASP A 122 -25.68 3.95 25.07
CA ASP A 122 -24.47 4.52 25.70
C ASP A 122 -23.68 3.42 26.45
N PRO A 123 -22.85 2.63 25.76
CA PRO A 123 -22.03 1.61 26.41
C PRO A 123 -20.97 2.21 27.35
N ALA A 124 -20.51 3.44 27.12
CA ALA A 124 -19.55 4.13 27.97
C ALA A 124 -20.14 4.42 29.36
N GLY A 125 -21.32 5.05 29.40
CA GLY A 125 -22.00 5.33 30.65
C GLY A 125 -22.50 4.09 31.40
N LEU A 126 -22.78 3.00 30.67
CA LEU A 126 -23.15 1.72 31.29
C LEU A 126 -21.95 1.06 31.97
N ILE A 127 -20.79 1.03 31.33
CA ILE A 127 -19.61 0.33 31.86
C ILE A 127 -19.00 1.06 33.07
N GLU A 128 -19.04 2.39 33.09
CA GLU A 128 -18.57 3.17 34.26
C GLU A 128 -19.31 2.84 35.54
N LYS A 129 -20.64 2.61 35.44
CA LYS A 129 -21.48 2.25 36.58
C LYS A 129 -21.20 0.85 37.16
N MET A 130 -20.58 -0.03 36.38
CA MET A 130 -20.32 -1.40 36.78
C MET A 130 -19.12 -1.55 37.71
N GLY A 131 -18.17 -0.62 37.74
CA GLY A 131 -17.00 -0.66 38.62
C GLY A 131 -16.15 -1.92 38.46
N LEU A 132 -15.82 -2.31 37.23
CA LEU A 132 -15.05 -3.52 36.95
C LEU A 132 -13.64 -3.46 37.56
N PRO A 133 -13.04 -4.61 37.95
CA PRO A 133 -11.75 -4.66 38.65
C PRO A 133 -10.53 -4.44 37.75
N ILE A 134 -10.71 -4.09 36.49
CA ILE A 134 -9.69 -3.87 35.47
C ILE A 134 -9.85 -2.49 34.86
N PRO A 135 -8.80 -1.88 34.27
CA PRO A 135 -8.92 -0.67 33.53
C PRO A 135 -9.92 -0.81 32.37
N VAL A 136 -10.86 0.11 32.28
CA VAL A 136 -11.82 0.19 31.18
C VAL A 136 -11.61 1.48 30.43
N ILE A 137 -11.54 1.39 29.11
CA ILE A 137 -11.30 2.50 28.20
C ILE A 137 -12.50 2.62 27.27
N PRO A 138 -13.44 3.52 27.58
CA PRO A 138 -14.56 3.80 26.68
C PRO A 138 -14.07 4.56 25.46
N LEU A 139 -14.57 4.17 24.28
CA LEU A 139 -14.23 4.73 22.99
C LEU A 139 -15.45 5.39 22.36
N GLU A 140 -15.34 6.69 22.11
CA GLU A 140 -16.32 7.45 21.33
C GLU A 140 -15.90 7.47 19.88
N LEU A 141 -16.47 6.61 19.05
CA LEU A 141 -16.08 6.40 17.66
C LEU A 141 -17.25 6.71 16.70
N PRO A 142 -17.46 8.00 16.32
CA PRO A 142 -18.63 8.41 15.55
C PRO A 142 -18.58 7.87 14.12
N SER A 143 -19.28 6.79 13.86
CA SER A 143 -19.22 5.99 12.62
C SER A 143 -19.69 6.73 11.37
N TYR A 144 -20.55 7.74 11.54
CA TYR A 144 -21.08 8.54 10.42
C TYR A 144 -20.23 9.76 10.06
N GLN A 145 -19.20 10.06 10.87
CA GLN A 145 -18.34 11.21 10.68
C GLN A 145 -16.89 10.82 10.43
N ARG A 146 -16.46 9.66 10.95
CA ARG A 146 -15.07 9.18 10.93
C ARG A 146 -14.96 7.79 10.32
N LYS A 147 -13.76 7.45 9.91
CA LYS A 147 -13.42 6.19 9.25
C LYS A 147 -12.39 5.38 10.05
N GLU A 148 -11.99 4.25 9.50
CA GLU A 148 -11.17 3.23 10.17
C GLU A 148 -9.80 3.75 10.64
N HIS A 149 -9.07 4.51 9.82
CA HIS A 149 -7.75 5.04 10.21
C HIS A 149 -7.86 5.99 11.40
N TRP A 150 -8.81 6.91 11.34
CA TRP A 150 -9.08 7.80 12.49
C TRP A 150 -9.46 7.00 13.73
N GLY A 151 -10.29 5.95 13.58
CA GLY A 151 -10.68 5.07 14.68
C GLY A 151 -9.48 4.35 15.31
N ALA A 152 -8.52 3.92 14.51
CA ALA A 152 -7.30 3.29 15.00
C ALA A 152 -6.41 4.31 15.76
N ALA A 153 -6.22 5.51 15.20
CA ALA A 153 -5.44 6.58 15.82
C ALA A 153 -6.05 7.01 17.16
N GLU A 154 -7.36 7.26 17.19
CA GLU A 154 -8.09 7.65 18.40
C GLU A 154 -8.02 6.56 19.46
N THR A 155 -8.25 5.30 19.08
CA THR A 155 -8.18 4.18 20.01
C THR A 155 -6.80 4.05 20.63
N PHE A 156 -5.74 4.10 19.82
CA PHE A 156 -4.38 4.02 20.33
C PHE A 156 -4.04 5.20 21.24
N TYR A 157 -4.45 6.41 20.86
CA TYR A 157 -4.32 7.60 21.71
C TYR A 157 -5.02 7.44 23.06
N GLN A 158 -6.27 6.97 23.11
CA GLN A 158 -7.01 6.76 24.35
C GLN A 158 -6.36 5.70 25.24
N ILE A 159 -5.84 4.62 24.65
CA ILE A 159 -5.07 3.59 25.37
C ILE A 159 -3.83 4.20 26.02
N VAL A 160 -3.02 4.94 25.25
CA VAL A 160 -1.80 5.58 25.75
C VAL A 160 -2.14 6.60 26.84
N ARG A 161 -3.17 7.42 26.64
CA ARG A 161 -3.63 8.41 27.60
C ARG A 161 -4.08 7.80 28.93
N ALA A 162 -4.77 6.65 28.86
CA ALA A 162 -5.31 5.98 30.04
C ALA A 162 -4.27 5.14 30.79
N LEU A 163 -3.35 4.49 30.06
CA LEU A 163 -2.49 3.45 30.63
C LEU A 163 -1.01 3.86 30.80
N ALA A 164 -0.54 4.92 30.11
CA ALA A 164 0.84 5.39 30.29
C ALA A 164 1.02 5.93 31.72
N ASP A 165 2.00 5.37 32.43
CA ASP A 165 2.28 5.76 33.82
C ASP A 165 2.98 7.14 33.86
N LYS A 166 2.24 8.15 34.28
CA LYS A 166 2.74 9.53 34.34
C LYS A 166 3.86 9.77 35.33
N SER A 167 4.15 8.84 36.22
CA SER A 167 5.28 8.91 37.15
C SER A 167 6.59 8.47 36.50
N ARG A 168 6.53 7.70 35.43
CA ARG A 168 7.71 7.21 34.70
C ARG A 168 8.28 8.31 33.83
N ARG A 169 9.58 8.43 33.86
CA ARG A 169 10.36 9.42 33.08
C ARG A 169 11.59 8.73 32.53
N PRO A 170 12.21 9.31 31.46
CA PRO A 170 13.46 8.81 30.95
C PRO A 170 14.49 8.66 32.08
N VAL A 171 15.08 7.48 32.17
CA VAL A 171 16.20 7.24 33.12
C VAL A 171 17.39 8.09 32.67
N ASP A 172 18.25 8.49 33.61
CA ASP A 172 19.49 9.20 33.29
C ASP A 172 20.23 8.51 32.11
N LYS A 173 20.60 9.32 31.12
CA LYS A 173 21.27 8.85 29.89
C LYS A 173 22.73 8.42 30.13
N THR A 174 23.29 8.73 31.30
CA THR A 174 24.69 8.47 31.62
C THR A 174 24.99 6.98 31.65
N GLY A 175 25.83 6.54 30.72
CA GLY A 175 26.30 5.15 30.67
C GLY A 175 25.37 4.10 30.09
N ARG A 176 24.22 4.50 29.50
CA ARG A 176 23.34 3.62 28.76
C ARG A 176 23.17 4.03 27.29
N ARG A 177 22.70 3.10 26.47
CA ARG A 177 22.30 3.38 25.09
C ARG A 177 21.01 4.23 25.07
N PRO A 178 20.82 5.09 24.06
CA PRO A 178 19.55 5.78 23.84
C PRO A 178 18.39 4.78 23.73
N LEU A 179 17.22 5.15 24.24
CA LEU A 179 16.05 4.29 24.35
C LEU A 179 14.87 4.92 23.60
N VAL A 180 14.23 4.18 22.70
CA VAL A 180 13.16 4.72 21.84
C VAL A 180 11.89 3.88 21.88
N ASN A 181 10.74 4.51 21.64
CA ASN A 181 9.50 3.82 21.31
C ASN A 181 9.30 3.80 19.79
N LEU A 182 8.83 2.67 19.23
CA LEU A 182 8.35 2.56 17.85
C LEU A 182 6.82 2.58 17.86
N LEU A 183 6.21 3.59 17.23
CA LEU A 183 4.77 3.83 17.30
C LEU A 183 4.09 3.66 15.95
N GLY A 184 2.88 3.12 15.98
CA GLY A 184 1.95 3.08 14.87
C GLY A 184 1.69 1.73 14.21
N PRO A 185 2.59 0.72 14.24
CA PRO A 185 2.31 -0.56 13.60
C PRO A 185 1.13 -1.26 14.28
N THR A 186 0.16 -1.72 13.47
CA THR A 186 -1.07 -2.35 13.96
C THR A 186 -1.50 -3.52 13.08
N ALA A 187 -2.50 -4.29 13.50
CA ALA A 187 -3.06 -5.38 12.69
C ALA A 187 -3.59 -4.85 11.34
N LEU A 188 -3.54 -5.67 10.29
CA LEU A 188 -3.86 -5.33 8.90
C LEU A 188 -3.02 -4.18 8.31
N GLY A 189 -1.92 -3.79 8.95
CA GLY A 189 -0.96 -2.84 8.39
C GLY A 189 -0.17 -3.46 7.23
N PHE A 190 0.15 -2.62 6.22
CA PHE A 190 0.95 -3.08 5.10
C PHE A 190 2.41 -3.31 5.54
N ARG A 191 2.92 -4.53 5.39
CA ARG A 191 4.31 -4.94 5.69
C ARG A 191 4.80 -4.70 7.12
N HIS A 192 3.95 -4.28 8.03
CA HIS A 192 4.28 -3.79 9.37
C HIS A 192 5.20 -4.71 10.21
N ARG A 193 5.12 -6.04 10.06
CA ARG A 193 5.97 -6.99 10.78
C ARG A 193 7.40 -6.98 10.28
N ASP A 194 7.56 -6.98 8.96
CA ASP A 194 8.87 -6.98 8.33
C ASP A 194 9.54 -5.60 8.49
N ASP A 195 8.75 -4.52 8.43
CA ASP A 195 9.23 -3.16 8.68
C ASP A 195 9.79 -3.01 10.09
N ILE A 196 9.12 -3.55 11.10
CA ILE A 196 9.63 -3.52 12.48
C ILE A 196 10.95 -4.27 12.60
N ILE A 197 11.11 -5.42 11.95
CA ILE A 197 12.35 -6.18 11.94
C ILE A 197 13.49 -5.37 11.30
N GLU A 198 13.22 -4.77 10.13
CA GLU A 198 14.19 -3.96 9.40
C GLU A 198 14.63 -2.74 10.23
N ILE A 199 13.68 -1.98 10.75
CA ILE A 199 13.96 -0.77 11.54
C ILE A 199 14.65 -1.12 12.87
N THR A 200 14.25 -2.21 13.52
CA THR A 200 14.96 -2.70 14.71
C THR A 200 16.42 -2.99 14.42
N GLY A 201 16.71 -3.67 13.31
CA GLY A 201 18.09 -3.94 12.88
C GLY A 201 18.89 -2.66 12.58
N LEU A 202 18.26 -1.64 12.00
CA LEU A 202 18.91 -0.34 11.79
C LEU A 202 19.22 0.37 13.11
N LEU A 203 18.29 0.38 14.06
CA LEU A 203 18.48 0.99 15.38
C LEU A 203 19.55 0.28 16.21
N GLU A 204 19.58 -1.05 16.18
CA GLU A 204 20.64 -1.84 16.83
C GLU A 204 22.04 -1.48 16.32
N LYS A 205 22.20 -1.34 15.00
CA LYS A 205 23.47 -0.92 14.37
C LYS A 205 23.88 0.50 14.77
N LEU A 206 22.90 1.38 14.98
CA LEU A 206 23.16 2.73 15.53
C LEU A 206 23.43 2.74 17.04
N GLY A 207 23.35 1.60 17.70
CA GLY A 207 23.53 1.51 19.15
C GLY A 207 22.36 2.06 19.95
N ILE A 208 21.13 1.96 19.45
CA ILE A 208 19.91 2.46 20.07
C ILE A 208 19.05 1.27 20.48
N ASP A 209 18.55 1.29 21.71
CA ASP A 209 17.69 0.24 22.25
C ASP A 209 16.20 0.62 22.11
N ILE A 210 15.35 -0.39 21.93
CA ILE A 210 13.89 -0.21 21.83
C ILE A 210 13.26 -0.45 23.20
N ASN A 211 12.51 0.54 23.69
CA ASN A 211 11.71 0.43 24.90
C ASN A 211 10.42 -0.35 24.63
N VAL A 212 9.60 0.15 23.71
CA VAL A 212 8.29 -0.41 23.36
C VAL A 212 8.03 -0.28 21.88
N VAL A 213 7.52 -1.35 21.27
CA VAL A 213 6.84 -1.28 19.97
C VAL A 213 5.35 -1.27 20.26
N ALA A 214 4.60 -0.28 19.79
CA ALA A 214 3.17 -0.14 20.09
C ALA A 214 2.37 0.45 18.91
N PRO A 215 1.12 -0.03 18.74
CA PRO A 215 0.39 -1.05 19.52
C PRO A 215 0.80 -2.49 19.24
N LEU A 216 1.52 -2.81 18.15
CA LEU A 216 1.85 -4.18 17.75
C LEU A 216 2.70 -4.90 18.79
N GLY A 217 2.13 -5.97 19.39
CA GLY A 217 2.79 -6.79 20.41
C GLY A 217 2.90 -6.14 21.79
N ALA A 218 2.37 -4.93 21.97
CA ALA A 218 2.44 -4.25 23.26
C ALA A 218 1.41 -4.82 24.24
N SER A 219 1.85 -5.12 25.47
CA SER A 219 0.98 -5.39 26.61
C SER A 219 0.57 -4.11 27.32
N VAL A 220 -0.43 -4.18 28.20
CA VAL A 220 -0.82 -3.07 29.09
C VAL A 220 0.38 -2.58 29.93
N ALA A 221 1.20 -3.50 30.43
CA ALA A 221 2.42 -3.18 31.17
C ALA A 221 3.48 -2.49 30.30
N ALA A 222 3.58 -2.83 29.02
CA ALA A 222 4.46 -2.15 28.07
C ALA A 222 3.98 -0.71 27.81
N ILE A 223 2.69 -0.49 27.62
CA ILE A 223 2.14 0.87 27.44
C ILE A 223 2.46 1.75 28.66
N ALA A 224 2.38 1.21 29.87
CA ALA A 224 2.72 1.96 31.09
C ALA A 224 4.18 2.44 31.11
N ARG A 225 5.10 1.82 30.34
CA ARG A 225 6.52 2.16 30.23
C ARG A 225 6.84 3.18 29.15
N LEU A 226 5.90 3.60 28.32
CA LEU A 226 6.18 4.53 27.21
C LEU A 226 6.90 5.80 27.65
N GLY A 227 6.63 6.30 28.88
CA GLY A 227 7.30 7.48 29.43
C GLY A 227 8.81 7.31 29.71
N GLU A 228 9.36 6.10 29.67
CA GLU A 228 10.77 5.81 29.96
C GLU A 228 11.70 6.10 28.76
N ALA A 229 11.18 6.18 27.53
CA ALA A 229 11.98 6.42 26.33
C ALA A 229 12.50 7.85 26.24
N ASP A 230 13.62 8.02 25.55
CA ASP A 230 14.22 9.34 25.30
C ASP A 230 13.48 10.10 24.20
N PHE A 231 12.97 9.37 23.21
CA PHE A 231 12.18 9.93 22.09
C PHE A 231 11.31 8.85 21.45
N ASN A 232 10.45 9.25 20.54
CA ASN A 232 9.54 8.37 19.81
C ASN A 232 9.89 8.35 18.33
N ILE A 233 9.65 7.23 17.67
CA ILE A 233 9.71 7.08 16.22
C ILE A 233 8.32 6.69 15.73
N VAL A 234 7.72 7.49 14.85
CA VAL A 234 6.39 7.24 14.29
C VAL A 234 6.56 6.63 12.91
N LEU A 235 6.41 5.30 12.80
CA LEU A 235 6.55 4.59 11.53
C LEU A 235 5.27 4.61 10.70
N TYR A 236 4.11 4.65 11.37
CA TYR A 236 2.79 4.71 10.75
C TYR A 236 2.00 5.87 11.33
N PRO A 237 2.14 7.08 10.75
CA PRO A 237 1.50 8.30 11.23
C PRO A 237 -0.02 8.16 11.40
N GLU A 238 -0.69 7.46 10.49
CA GLU A 238 -2.14 7.25 10.50
C GLU A 238 -2.65 6.60 11.80
N THR A 239 -1.79 5.92 12.53
CA THR A 239 -2.14 5.31 13.83
C THR A 239 -1.37 5.95 14.98
N GLY A 240 -0.10 6.36 14.74
CA GLY A 240 0.84 6.74 15.79
C GLY A 240 0.86 8.21 16.19
N ASP A 241 0.47 9.12 15.29
CA ASP A 241 0.69 10.56 15.47
C ASP A 241 0.00 11.15 16.71
N LEU A 242 -1.27 10.82 16.94
CA LEU A 242 -2.00 11.36 18.10
C LEU A 242 -1.38 10.91 19.43
N ALA A 243 -0.94 9.65 19.49
CA ALA A 243 -0.24 9.12 20.65
C ALA A 243 1.14 9.75 20.85
N ALA A 244 1.91 9.97 19.78
CA ALA A 244 3.20 10.63 19.82
C ALA A 244 3.08 12.10 20.28
N ASP A 245 2.07 12.82 19.80
CA ASP A 245 1.77 14.18 20.26
C ASP A 245 1.43 14.24 21.75
N TYR A 246 0.68 13.25 22.23
CA TYR A 246 0.40 13.13 23.66
C TYR A 246 1.68 12.87 24.46
N LEU A 247 2.53 11.93 24.03
CA LEU A 247 3.80 11.62 24.69
C LEU A 247 4.75 12.82 24.69
N THR A 248 4.76 13.60 23.61
CA THR A 248 5.54 14.85 23.54
C THR A 248 5.04 15.87 24.56
N ARG A 249 3.74 16.08 24.70
CA ARG A 249 3.15 17.04 25.64
C ARG A 249 3.27 16.60 27.10
N GLU A 250 3.03 15.32 27.40
CA GLU A 250 2.99 14.81 28.78
C GLU A 250 4.38 14.48 29.32
N PHE A 251 5.25 13.92 28.48
CA PHE A 251 6.56 13.38 28.90
C PHE A 251 7.75 14.18 28.34
N GLY A 252 7.51 15.15 27.44
CA GLY A 252 8.57 15.93 26.80
C GLY A 252 9.38 15.14 25.76
N GLN A 253 8.90 14.01 25.31
CA GLN A 253 9.57 13.15 24.33
C GLN A 253 9.42 13.72 22.92
N PRO A 254 10.49 14.11 22.20
CA PRO A 254 10.42 14.46 20.79
C PRO A 254 10.04 13.25 19.93
N ALA A 255 9.57 13.50 18.71
CA ALA A 255 9.18 12.43 17.80
C ALA A 255 9.83 12.60 16.42
N VAL A 256 10.46 11.52 15.93
CA VAL A 256 10.89 11.35 14.54
C VAL A 256 9.66 11.01 13.71
N ARG A 257 9.44 11.76 12.63
CA ARG A 257 8.27 11.58 11.74
C ARG A 257 8.65 11.27 10.29
N THR A 258 9.94 11.23 10.00
CA THR A 258 10.43 10.77 8.70
C THR A 258 10.17 9.27 8.57
N VAL A 259 9.30 8.90 7.64
CA VAL A 259 9.01 7.48 7.34
C VAL A 259 10.06 6.98 6.36
N PRO A 260 10.86 5.94 6.71
CA PRO A 260 12.04 5.51 5.96
C PRO A 260 11.69 4.59 4.78
N ILE A 261 10.89 5.08 3.84
CA ILE A 261 10.54 4.37 2.60
C ILE A 261 11.38 4.92 1.44
N GLY A 262 12.18 4.06 0.81
CA GLY A 262 13.19 4.42 -0.18
C GLY A 262 14.56 4.74 0.45
N VAL A 263 15.59 4.82 -0.40
CA VAL A 263 16.99 5.03 0.05
C VAL A 263 17.18 6.41 0.67
N GLY A 264 16.69 7.45 -0.02
CA GLY A 264 16.86 8.84 0.43
C GLY A 264 16.14 9.08 1.76
N ALA A 265 14.89 8.65 1.89
CA ALA A 265 14.13 8.78 3.14
C ALA A 265 14.74 7.97 4.29
N THR A 266 15.30 6.79 4.01
CA THR A 266 16.01 5.97 5.01
C THR A 266 17.27 6.69 5.52
N GLN A 267 18.02 7.34 4.65
CA GLN A 267 19.19 8.13 5.05
C GLN A 267 18.79 9.36 5.88
N ASP A 268 17.71 10.06 5.49
CA ASP A 268 17.19 11.21 6.26
C ASP A 268 16.71 10.76 7.65
N PHE A 269 15.99 9.63 7.72
CA PHE A 269 15.56 9.00 8.97
C PHE A 269 16.75 8.68 9.88
N ILE A 270 17.81 8.06 9.35
CA ILE A 270 19.03 7.73 10.11
C ILE A 270 19.66 9.01 10.70
N ARG A 271 19.75 10.09 9.93
CA ARG A 271 20.30 11.38 10.40
C ARG A 271 19.43 12.01 11.49
N GLU A 272 18.11 11.99 11.33
CA GLU A 272 17.17 12.55 12.31
C GLU A 272 17.22 11.76 13.63
N VAL A 273 17.15 10.43 13.55
CA VAL A 273 17.29 9.53 14.70
C VAL A 273 18.62 9.72 15.41
N ALA A 274 19.73 9.74 14.66
CA ALA A 274 21.07 9.91 15.22
C ALA A 274 21.23 11.27 15.94
N THR A 275 20.61 12.33 15.40
CA THR A 275 20.62 13.65 16.02
C THR A 275 19.92 13.63 17.38
N LEU A 276 18.73 13.02 17.50
CA LEU A 276 18.02 12.91 18.77
C LEU A 276 18.70 11.97 19.76
N ALA A 277 19.29 10.89 19.26
CA ALA A 277 20.02 9.93 20.07
C ALA A 277 21.40 10.41 20.52
N GLY A 278 21.99 11.40 19.83
CA GLY A 278 23.36 11.87 20.07
C GLY A 278 24.43 10.85 19.63
N VAL A 279 24.17 10.12 18.56
CA VAL A 279 25.09 9.11 17.98
C VAL A 279 25.58 9.56 16.60
N ASP A 280 26.70 9.00 16.14
CA ASP A 280 27.26 9.30 14.82
C ASP A 280 26.59 8.42 13.74
N PRO A 281 25.89 8.99 12.73
CA PRO A 281 25.28 8.24 11.65
C PRO A 281 26.24 7.85 10.53
N GLU A 282 27.41 8.50 10.41
CA GLU A 282 28.29 8.40 9.24
C GLU A 282 28.80 6.98 8.96
N PRO A 283 29.21 6.17 9.95
CA PRO A 283 29.64 4.80 9.68
C PRO A 283 28.56 3.98 8.98
N MET A 284 27.29 4.16 9.37
CA MET A 284 26.15 3.46 8.79
C MET A 284 25.82 3.97 7.40
N LEU A 285 25.86 5.29 7.17
CA LEU A 285 25.59 5.89 5.88
C LEU A 285 26.65 5.56 4.83
N GLN A 286 27.92 5.33 5.25
CA GLN A 286 29.04 4.98 4.37
C GLN A 286 29.09 3.50 3.99
N GLU A 287 28.55 2.60 4.79
CA GLU A 287 28.56 1.15 4.50
C GLU A 287 27.82 0.77 3.21
N GLY A 288 26.98 1.67 2.67
CA GLY A 288 26.27 1.44 1.41
C GLY A 288 25.32 0.25 1.45
N PHE A 289 24.44 0.21 2.44
CA PHE A 289 23.50 -0.88 2.68
C PHE A 289 22.48 -1.11 1.56
N SER A 290 22.38 -0.19 0.59
CA SER A 290 21.53 -0.35 -0.56
C SER A 290 22.24 -1.05 -1.70
N ARG A 291 21.55 -1.94 -2.38
CA ARG A 291 22.00 -2.55 -3.64
C ARG A 291 21.74 -1.66 -4.86
N LEU A 292 21.28 -0.44 -4.67
CA LEU A 292 20.90 0.46 -5.75
C LEU A 292 22.03 0.67 -6.79
N SER A 293 23.27 0.81 -6.32
CA SER A 293 24.44 0.93 -7.19
C SER A 293 24.71 -0.30 -8.05
N TRP A 294 24.30 -1.48 -7.60
CA TRP A 294 24.39 -2.72 -8.36
C TRP A 294 23.29 -2.81 -9.41
N TRP A 295 22.06 -2.46 -9.05
CA TRP A 295 20.91 -2.49 -9.98
C TRP A 295 21.07 -1.51 -11.12
N SER A 296 21.57 -0.30 -10.84
CA SER A 296 21.77 0.73 -11.86
C SER A 296 22.75 0.32 -12.98
N ARG A 297 23.55 -0.70 -12.75
CA ARG A 297 24.46 -1.26 -13.77
C ARG A 297 23.77 -2.31 -14.66
N SER A 298 22.75 -2.98 -14.15
CA SER A 298 22.08 -4.09 -14.84
C SER A 298 20.83 -3.66 -15.60
N ILE A 299 20.28 -2.49 -15.31
CA ILE A 299 19.09 -1.95 -15.97
C ILE A 299 19.47 -0.69 -16.72
N ASP A 300 19.09 -0.62 -17.98
CA ASP A 300 19.22 0.60 -18.75
C ASP A 300 18.34 1.69 -18.11
N SER A 301 18.99 2.66 -17.46
CA SER A 301 18.32 3.77 -16.79
C SER A 301 17.43 4.57 -17.75
N ASN A 302 17.76 4.59 -19.05
CA ASN A 302 16.91 5.21 -20.06
C ASN A 302 15.56 4.50 -20.23
N TYR A 303 15.47 3.21 -19.87
CA TYR A 303 14.22 2.47 -19.95
C TYR A 303 13.24 2.89 -18.83
N LEU A 304 13.74 3.18 -17.65
CA LEU A 304 12.92 3.57 -16.49
C LEU A 304 12.54 5.06 -16.54
N THR A 305 13.42 5.91 -17.05
CA THR A 305 13.23 7.37 -17.05
C THR A 305 11.96 7.78 -17.82
N GLY A 306 11.10 8.51 -17.14
CA GLY A 306 9.85 9.03 -17.71
C GLY A 306 8.71 8.02 -17.79
N LYS A 307 8.86 6.78 -17.28
CA LYS A 307 7.76 5.83 -17.12
C LYS A 307 6.64 6.46 -16.31
N ARG A 308 5.43 6.40 -16.83
CA ARG A 308 4.25 7.04 -16.24
C ARG A 308 3.68 6.21 -15.11
N VAL A 309 3.61 6.77 -13.90
CA VAL A 309 3.09 6.07 -12.73
C VAL A 309 1.91 6.82 -12.11
N PHE A 310 0.84 6.09 -11.81
CA PHE A 310 -0.30 6.57 -11.03
C PHE A 310 -0.22 5.98 -9.62
N ILE A 311 -0.37 6.83 -8.60
CA ILE A 311 -0.16 6.47 -7.20
C ILE A 311 -1.40 6.81 -6.39
N PHE A 312 -1.93 5.81 -5.66
CA PHE A 312 -3.09 5.99 -4.80
C PHE A 312 -3.03 5.02 -3.60
N GLY A 313 -3.31 5.50 -2.40
CA GLY A 313 -3.26 4.66 -1.20
C GLY A 313 -3.55 5.45 0.07
N ASP A 314 -3.04 4.97 1.22
CA ASP A 314 -2.94 5.84 2.38
C ASP A 314 -1.91 6.95 2.09
N ALA A 315 -2.04 8.07 2.79
CA ALA A 315 -1.25 9.25 2.44
C ALA A 315 0.25 9.04 2.67
N THR A 316 0.63 8.36 3.73
CA THR A 316 2.05 8.13 4.07
C THR A 316 2.75 7.31 3.00
N HIS A 317 2.17 6.17 2.60
CA HIS A 317 2.75 5.33 1.56
C HIS A 317 2.66 5.98 0.18
N ALA A 318 1.57 6.70 -0.13
CA ALA A 318 1.42 7.38 -1.42
C ALA A 318 2.45 8.52 -1.61
N VAL A 319 2.67 9.35 -0.59
CA VAL A 319 3.70 10.41 -0.62
C VAL A 319 5.09 9.82 -0.74
N ALA A 320 5.40 8.78 0.05
CA ALA A 320 6.69 8.10 -0.01
C ALA A 320 6.91 7.43 -1.36
N ALA A 321 5.89 6.76 -1.91
CA ALA A 321 5.96 6.14 -3.23
C ALA A 321 6.20 7.17 -4.35
N ALA A 322 5.58 8.35 -4.27
CA ALA A 322 5.81 9.41 -5.24
C ALA A 322 7.26 9.93 -5.21
N ARG A 323 7.84 10.05 -4.01
CA ARG A 323 9.25 10.40 -3.83
C ARG A 323 10.18 9.36 -4.45
N VAL A 324 10.01 8.07 -4.10
CA VAL A 324 10.82 6.97 -4.64
C VAL A 324 10.68 6.89 -6.16
N ALA A 325 9.46 6.93 -6.69
CA ALA A 325 9.20 6.85 -8.10
C ALA A 325 9.91 7.97 -8.89
N SER A 326 9.82 9.21 -8.40
CA SER A 326 10.38 10.37 -9.09
C SER A 326 11.88 10.53 -8.87
N GLU A 327 12.34 10.48 -7.61
CA GLU A 327 13.71 10.86 -7.26
C GLU A 327 14.71 9.69 -7.38
N GLU A 328 14.26 8.45 -7.13
CA GLU A 328 15.15 7.29 -7.12
C GLU A 328 15.06 6.46 -8.42
N LEU A 329 13.86 6.35 -9.02
CA LEU A 329 13.65 5.54 -10.22
C LEU A 329 13.48 6.37 -11.51
N GLY A 330 13.34 7.69 -11.40
CA GLY A 330 13.19 8.59 -12.55
C GLY A 330 11.83 8.46 -13.25
N PHE A 331 10.80 7.93 -12.59
CA PHE A 331 9.45 7.83 -13.12
C PHE A 331 8.77 9.20 -13.18
N LYS A 332 7.80 9.34 -14.07
CA LYS A 332 6.93 10.50 -14.13
C LYS A 332 5.64 10.21 -13.37
N VAL A 333 5.42 10.88 -12.25
CA VAL A 333 4.16 10.82 -11.52
C VAL A 333 3.08 11.52 -12.36
N VAL A 334 2.03 10.78 -12.76
CA VAL A 334 0.92 11.28 -13.60
C VAL A 334 -0.40 11.37 -12.84
N GLY A 335 -0.45 10.86 -11.62
CA GLY A 335 -1.54 11.00 -10.69
C GLY A 335 -1.08 10.64 -9.29
N LEU A 336 -1.59 11.37 -8.29
CA LEU A 336 -1.29 11.16 -6.88
C LEU A 336 -2.53 11.41 -6.04
N GLY A 337 -2.87 10.46 -5.18
CA GLY A 337 -4.03 10.60 -4.32
C GLY A 337 -4.02 9.72 -3.07
N CYS A 338 -5.00 9.97 -2.20
CA CYS A 338 -5.26 9.16 -1.02
C CYS A 338 -6.75 9.06 -0.71
N TYR A 339 -7.09 8.03 0.05
CA TYR A 339 -8.46 7.84 0.53
C TYR A 339 -8.68 8.43 1.95
N ASN A 340 -7.64 8.54 2.77
CA ASN A 340 -7.72 9.07 4.13
C ASN A 340 -7.65 10.62 4.17
N ARG A 341 -8.77 11.24 4.49
CA ARG A 341 -8.94 12.71 4.45
C ARG A 341 -8.14 13.44 5.51
N GLU A 342 -7.76 12.78 6.59
CA GLU A 342 -6.98 13.34 7.69
C GLU A 342 -5.62 13.86 7.21
N TYR A 343 -5.02 13.23 6.22
CA TYR A 343 -3.71 13.56 5.64
C TYR A 343 -3.79 14.26 4.26
N ALA A 344 -4.95 14.84 3.95
CA ALA A 344 -5.16 15.54 2.67
C ALA A 344 -4.18 16.71 2.43
N ARG A 345 -3.64 17.29 3.49
CA ARG A 345 -2.66 18.39 3.41
C ARG A 345 -1.33 17.89 2.85
N GLU A 346 -0.87 16.75 3.30
CA GLU A 346 0.39 16.10 2.89
C GLU A 346 0.33 15.71 1.42
N ILE A 347 -0.78 15.13 0.98
CA ILE A 347 -1.01 14.80 -0.43
C ILE A 347 -1.05 16.05 -1.32
N ARG A 348 -1.72 17.14 -0.88
CA ARG A 348 -1.74 18.39 -1.66
C ARG A 348 -0.35 19.01 -1.77
N ALA A 349 0.45 18.94 -0.71
CA ALA A 349 1.82 19.42 -0.74
C ALA A 349 2.69 18.60 -1.69
N ALA A 350 2.60 17.26 -1.64
CA ALA A 350 3.33 16.38 -2.54
C ALA A 350 2.88 16.52 -4.00
N ALA A 351 1.57 16.55 -4.27
CA ALA A 351 1.03 16.70 -5.62
C ALA A 351 1.55 17.97 -6.34
N LYS A 352 1.70 19.06 -5.57
CA LYS A 352 2.28 20.31 -6.08
C LYS A 352 3.73 20.14 -6.55
N LEU A 353 4.53 19.30 -5.89
CA LEU A 353 5.93 19.04 -6.29
C LEU A 353 6.00 18.35 -7.67
N TYR A 354 5.04 17.49 -7.96
CA TYR A 354 5.00 16.71 -9.20
C TYR A 354 4.12 17.36 -10.29
N GLY A 355 3.50 18.50 -9.99
CA GLY A 355 2.65 19.22 -10.95
C GLY A 355 1.38 18.46 -11.33
N VAL A 356 0.81 17.67 -10.41
CA VAL A 356 -0.43 16.92 -10.59
C VAL A 356 -1.53 17.43 -9.65
N GLU A 357 -2.79 17.27 -10.07
CA GLU A 357 -3.92 17.56 -9.20
C GLU A 357 -4.08 16.46 -8.13
N PRO A 358 -4.21 16.81 -6.84
CA PRO A 358 -4.36 15.84 -5.77
C PRO A 358 -5.74 15.16 -5.81
N LEU A 359 -5.77 13.84 -5.86
CA LEU A 359 -7.01 13.06 -5.81
C LEU A 359 -7.28 12.61 -4.36
N ILE A 360 -8.22 13.28 -3.66
CA ILE A 360 -8.60 12.94 -2.29
C ILE A 360 -10.02 12.45 -2.30
N THR A 361 -10.21 11.13 -2.28
CA THR A 361 -11.52 10.50 -2.41
C THR A 361 -11.50 9.08 -1.85
N ASP A 362 -12.65 8.63 -1.35
CA ASP A 362 -12.93 7.24 -0.99
C ASP A 362 -13.86 6.54 -2.02
N ASP A 363 -14.13 7.20 -3.14
CA ASP A 363 -14.89 6.65 -4.25
C ASP A 363 -13.97 5.99 -5.28
N HIS A 364 -13.97 4.66 -5.32
CA HIS A 364 -13.15 3.88 -6.25
C HIS A 364 -13.50 4.11 -7.74
N LEU A 365 -14.71 4.59 -8.07
CA LEU A 365 -15.09 4.92 -9.44
C LEU A 365 -14.41 6.20 -9.93
N LEU A 366 -14.22 7.18 -9.04
CA LEU A 366 -13.43 8.36 -9.36
C LEU A 366 -11.97 8.01 -9.57
N VAL A 367 -11.42 7.09 -8.75
CA VAL A 367 -10.05 6.60 -8.91
C VAL A 367 -9.90 5.84 -10.24
N GLU A 368 -10.86 4.98 -10.60
CA GLU A 368 -10.87 4.26 -11.88
C GLU A 368 -10.86 5.23 -13.07
N THR A 369 -11.70 6.26 -13.03
CA THR A 369 -11.73 7.30 -14.07
C THR A 369 -10.40 8.04 -14.16
N ALA A 370 -9.80 8.41 -13.02
CA ALA A 370 -8.51 9.09 -13.00
C ALA A 370 -7.37 8.21 -13.55
N ILE A 371 -7.37 6.91 -13.27
CA ILE A 371 -6.39 5.97 -13.86
C ILE A 371 -6.59 5.87 -15.37
N GLN A 372 -7.85 5.76 -15.83
CA GLN A 372 -8.17 5.71 -17.25
C GLN A 372 -7.71 6.97 -17.98
N ASP A 373 -7.97 8.14 -17.44
CA ASP A 373 -7.58 9.42 -18.04
C ASP A 373 -6.06 9.63 -18.02
N ALA A 374 -5.39 9.20 -16.96
CA ALA A 374 -3.94 9.31 -16.82
C ALA A 374 -3.16 8.33 -17.71
N GLN A 375 -3.75 7.20 -18.11
CA GLN A 375 -3.10 6.13 -18.89
C GLN A 375 -1.66 5.82 -18.41
N PRO A 376 -1.47 5.36 -17.17
CA PRO A 376 -0.14 5.06 -16.64
C PRO A 376 0.40 3.74 -17.19
N GLU A 377 1.73 3.57 -17.14
CA GLU A 377 2.40 2.30 -17.44
C GLU A 377 2.54 1.40 -16.20
N LEU A 378 2.38 1.99 -15.00
CA LEU A 378 2.38 1.29 -13.72
C LEU A 378 1.40 1.97 -12.77
N VAL A 379 0.66 1.17 -12.03
CA VAL A 379 -0.19 1.63 -10.92
C VAL A 379 0.44 1.18 -9.60
N LEU A 380 0.67 2.12 -8.70
CA LEU A 380 1.06 1.87 -7.33
C LEU A 380 -0.16 2.17 -6.45
N GLY A 381 -0.75 1.15 -5.85
CA GLY A 381 -2.04 1.33 -5.21
C GLY A 381 -2.33 0.39 -4.06
N THR A 382 -3.60 0.17 -3.81
CA THR A 382 -4.11 -0.83 -2.90
C THR A 382 -4.62 -2.06 -3.66
N GLN A 383 -5.23 -3.01 -2.97
CA GLN A 383 -5.92 -4.10 -3.66
C GLN A 383 -7.06 -3.59 -4.57
N MET A 384 -7.63 -2.41 -4.29
CA MET A 384 -8.69 -1.84 -5.12
C MET A 384 -8.14 -1.42 -6.49
N GLU A 385 -7.04 -0.68 -6.51
CA GLU A 385 -6.35 -0.27 -7.74
C GLU A 385 -5.79 -1.47 -8.50
N ARG A 386 -5.40 -2.55 -7.81
CA ARG A 386 -5.00 -3.80 -8.48
C ARG A 386 -6.14 -4.40 -9.30
N HIS A 387 -7.38 -4.35 -8.81
CA HIS A 387 -8.54 -4.81 -9.59
C HIS A 387 -8.83 -3.89 -10.79
N ILE A 388 -8.70 -2.59 -10.61
CA ILE A 388 -8.86 -1.59 -11.68
C ILE A 388 -7.78 -1.79 -12.75
N ALA A 389 -6.51 -1.82 -12.37
CA ALA A 389 -5.39 -1.98 -13.25
C ALA A 389 -5.44 -3.28 -14.06
N LYS A 390 -5.89 -4.39 -13.43
CA LYS A 390 -6.10 -5.67 -14.13
C LYS A 390 -7.12 -5.57 -15.25
N ARG A 391 -8.21 -4.78 -15.08
CA ARG A 391 -9.19 -4.55 -16.15
C ARG A 391 -8.61 -3.77 -17.33
N PHE A 392 -7.67 -2.88 -17.05
CA PHE A 392 -6.98 -2.07 -18.06
C PHE A 392 -5.69 -2.71 -18.60
N ALA A 393 -5.37 -3.94 -18.19
CA ALA A 393 -4.12 -4.62 -18.52
C ALA A 393 -2.85 -3.80 -18.16
N ILE A 394 -2.91 -3.05 -17.05
CA ILE A 394 -1.79 -2.25 -16.54
C ILE A 394 -1.14 -3.01 -15.38
N PRO A 395 0.18 -3.11 -15.30
CA PRO A 395 0.87 -3.62 -14.12
C PRO A 395 0.50 -2.84 -12.86
N CYS A 396 0.31 -3.55 -11.74
CA CYS A 396 0.01 -2.90 -10.46
C CYS A 396 0.79 -3.56 -9.33
N THR A 397 1.38 -2.71 -8.47
CA THR A 397 1.96 -3.14 -7.20
C THR A 397 1.21 -2.52 -6.04
N VAL A 398 0.88 -3.35 -5.04
CA VAL A 398 0.24 -2.87 -3.81
C VAL A 398 1.29 -2.25 -2.90
N ILE A 399 1.02 -1.02 -2.45
CA ILE A 399 1.91 -0.21 -1.62
C ILE A 399 1.32 0.16 -0.27
N SER A 400 0.02 -0.02 -0.07
CA SER A 400 -0.65 0.28 1.20
C SER A 400 -1.94 -0.53 1.38
N SER A 401 -2.52 -0.45 2.58
CA SER A 401 -3.87 -0.97 2.84
C SER A 401 -4.93 -0.19 2.03
N PRO A 402 -6.09 -0.80 1.74
CA PRO A 402 -6.50 -2.18 2.03
C PRO A 402 -5.73 -3.23 1.23
N VAL A 403 -5.45 -4.35 1.88
CA VAL A 403 -4.60 -5.43 1.38
C VAL A 403 -5.35 -6.75 1.29
N HIS A 404 -4.80 -7.70 0.54
CA HIS A 404 -5.30 -9.06 0.44
C HIS A 404 -4.27 -10.05 1.00
N VAL A 405 -4.67 -11.31 1.21
CA VAL A 405 -3.79 -12.37 1.74
C VAL A 405 -2.45 -12.52 0.98
N GLN A 406 -2.43 -12.24 -0.32
CA GLN A 406 -1.22 -12.29 -1.14
C GLN A 406 -0.22 -11.17 -0.85
N ASP A 407 -0.66 -10.09 -0.18
CA ASP A 407 0.20 -8.96 0.20
C ASP A 407 0.96 -9.21 1.51
N PHE A 408 0.74 -10.37 2.12
CA PHE A 408 1.52 -10.92 3.23
C PHE A 408 2.41 -12.05 2.72
N PRO A 409 3.58 -11.75 2.11
CA PRO A 409 4.47 -12.77 1.56
C PRO A 409 5.06 -13.66 2.64
N ALA A 410 5.42 -14.89 2.27
CA ALA A 410 6.03 -15.84 3.20
C ALA A 410 7.50 -15.47 3.53
N ARG A 411 8.18 -14.79 2.60
CA ARG A 411 9.57 -14.33 2.80
C ARG A 411 9.60 -12.97 3.45
N PHE A 412 10.73 -12.63 4.06
CA PHE A 412 11.03 -11.28 4.55
C PHE A 412 10.91 -10.27 3.39
N SER A 413 10.07 -9.26 3.56
CA SER A 413 9.73 -8.33 2.49
C SER A 413 9.21 -7.01 3.08
N PRO A 414 10.09 -6.21 3.72
CA PRO A 414 9.74 -4.91 4.27
C PRO A 414 9.42 -3.90 3.16
N GLN A 415 8.81 -2.79 3.56
CA GLN A 415 8.62 -1.60 2.73
C GLN A 415 9.56 -0.46 3.18
N MET A 416 10.01 -0.50 4.43
CA MET A 416 10.87 0.49 5.07
C MET A 416 12.34 0.02 5.09
N GLY A 417 13.25 0.97 5.29
CA GLY A 417 14.68 0.69 5.39
C GLY A 417 15.36 0.41 4.04
N PHE A 418 16.61 -0.01 4.09
CA PHE A 418 17.36 -0.29 2.87
C PHE A 418 16.89 -1.59 2.19
N GLU A 419 16.52 -2.62 2.95
CA GLU A 419 15.95 -3.82 2.36
C GLU A 419 14.55 -3.53 1.78
N GLY A 420 13.77 -2.63 2.39
CA GLY A 420 12.53 -2.12 1.81
C GLY A 420 12.75 -1.46 0.46
N ALA A 421 13.81 -0.67 0.29
CA ALA A 421 14.16 -0.09 -1.01
C ALA A 421 14.51 -1.18 -2.05
N ASN A 422 15.17 -2.29 -1.66
CA ASN A 422 15.42 -3.43 -2.53
C ASN A 422 14.11 -4.10 -2.98
N VAL A 423 13.18 -4.33 -2.05
CA VAL A 423 11.86 -4.92 -2.33
C VAL A 423 11.02 -4.02 -3.25
N ILE A 424 11.07 -2.71 -3.04
CA ILE A 424 10.40 -1.73 -3.89
C ILE A 424 10.95 -1.83 -5.32
N PHE A 425 12.26 -1.81 -5.48
CA PHE A 425 12.90 -1.93 -6.78
C PHE A 425 12.43 -3.18 -7.52
N ASP A 426 12.57 -4.35 -6.91
CA ASP A 426 12.15 -5.63 -7.52
C ASP A 426 10.66 -5.63 -7.89
N SER A 427 9.80 -5.14 -7.00
CA SER A 427 8.35 -5.21 -7.20
C SER A 427 7.81 -4.18 -8.21
N TRP A 428 8.49 -3.03 -8.40
CA TRP A 428 8.03 -2.00 -9.33
C TRP A 428 8.69 -2.10 -10.71
N VAL A 429 9.95 -2.53 -10.76
CA VAL A 429 10.72 -2.60 -12.00
C VAL A 429 10.45 -3.89 -12.78
N HIS A 430 10.38 -5.04 -12.10
CA HIS A 430 10.17 -6.33 -12.77
C HIS A 430 8.89 -6.36 -13.63
N PRO A 431 7.71 -5.88 -13.18
CA PRO A 431 6.52 -5.87 -14.02
C PRO A 431 6.66 -5.02 -15.28
N LEU A 432 7.45 -3.93 -15.23
CA LEU A 432 7.73 -3.10 -16.40
C LEU A 432 8.66 -3.82 -17.40
N VAL A 433 9.69 -4.51 -16.89
CA VAL A 433 10.62 -5.28 -17.72
C VAL A 433 9.92 -6.49 -18.35
N MET A 434 9.08 -7.20 -17.60
CA MET A 434 8.28 -8.33 -18.13
C MET A 434 7.31 -7.88 -19.23
N GLY A 435 6.73 -6.69 -19.12
CA GLY A 435 5.90 -6.13 -20.19
C GLY A 435 6.67 -5.89 -21.49
N LEU A 436 7.96 -5.54 -21.43
CA LEU A 436 8.82 -5.46 -22.59
C LEU A 436 9.04 -6.84 -23.21
N GLU A 437 9.28 -7.85 -22.40
CA GLU A 437 9.51 -9.24 -22.86
C GLU A 437 8.25 -9.80 -23.52
N GLU A 438 7.08 -9.63 -22.95
CA GLU A 438 5.80 -10.02 -23.54
C GLU A 438 5.54 -9.31 -24.88
N HIS A 439 5.87 -8.01 -24.96
CA HIS A 439 5.79 -7.25 -26.20
C HIS A 439 6.73 -7.80 -27.28
N LEU A 440 7.97 -8.14 -26.91
CA LEU A 440 8.93 -8.77 -27.81
C LEU A 440 8.45 -10.13 -28.29
N LEU A 441 7.95 -11.00 -27.38
CA LEU A 441 7.39 -12.29 -27.74
C LEU A 441 6.19 -12.17 -28.69
N THR A 442 5.31 -11.20 -28.47
CA THR A 442 4.19 -10.92 -29.36
C THR A 442 4.67 -10.43 -30.73
N MET A 443 5.67 -9.53 -30.78
CA MET A 443 6.26 -9.03 -32.01
C MET A 443 6.96 -10.13 -32.83
N PHE A 444 7.51 -11.13 -32.15
CA PHE A 444 8.25 -12.25 -32.75
C PHE A 444 7.45 -13.55 -32.84
N ARG A 445 6.13 -13.52 -32.59
CA ARG A 445 5.28 -14.72 -32.58
C ARG A 445 5.41 -15.60 -33.82
N ASP A 446 5.61 -15.00 -35.00
CA ASP A 446 5.75 -15.71 -36.27
C ASP A 446 7.22 -15.97 -36.67
N ASP A 447 8.16 -15.70 -35.78
CA ASP A 447 9.57 -16.02 -36.02
C ASP A 447 9.81 -17.53 -35.83
N PHE A 448 10.71 -18.11 -36.66
CA PHE A 448 10.98 -19.53 -36.63
C PHE A 448 11.58 -20.02 -35.29
N GLU A 449 12.16 -19.11 -34.49
CA GLU A 449 12.71 -19.42 -33.17
C GLU A 449 11.74 -19.17 -32.02
N PHE A 450 10.74 -18.27 -32.19
CA PHE A 450 9.90 -17.74 -31.10
C PHE A 450 8.38 -17.96 -31.31
N HIS A 451 7.97 -18.81 -32.25
CA HIS A 451 6.56 -19.11 -32.44
C HIS A 451 6.02 -20.07 -31.36
N ASP A 452 4.70 -20.10 -31.15
CA ASP A 452 4.03 -20.90 -30.12
C ASP A 452 4.31 -22.41 -30.19
N GLY A 453 4.74 -22.94 -31.34
CA GLY A 453 5.13 -24.34 -31.55
C GLY A 453 6.63 -24.60 -31.48
N ALA A 454 7.46 -23.58 -31.18
CA ALA A 454 8.91 -23.75 -31.09
C ALA A 454 9.28 -24.59 -29.86
N GLY A 455 10.04 -25.68 -30.10
CA GLY A 455 10.58 -26.50 -29.02
C GLY A 455 11.77 -25.81 -28.32
N ALA A 456 12.03 -26.18 -27.06
CA ALA A 456 13.18 -25.68 -26.34
C ALA A 456 14.50 -26.08 -27.04
N SER A 457 15.34 -25.11 -27.35
CA SER A 457 16.59 -25.25 -28.10
C SER A 457 17.61 -26.21 -27.45
N HIS A 458 17.50 -26.46 -26.15
CA HIS A 458 18.37 -27.38 -25.40
C HIS A 458 17.96 -28.86 -25.47
N LEU A 459 16.81 -29.18 -26.08
CA LEU A 459 16.32 -30.56 -26.26
C LEU A 459 16.91 -31.16 -27.51
N GLY A 460 18.18 -31.04 -27.78
CA GLY A 460 19.04 -31.75 -28.73
C GLY A 460 18.44 -32.22 -30.09
N PRO A 461 19.23 -32.67 -31.05
CA PRO A 461 18.82 -32.93 -32.44
C PRO A 461 17.89 -34.16 -32.64
N GLY A 462 17.25 -34.67 -31.61
CA GLY A 462 16.32 -35.80 -31.70
C GLY A 462 14.84 -35.44 -31.93
N HIS A 463 14.48 -34.21 -31.83
CA HIS A 463 13.13 -33.72 -32.18
C HIS A 463 13.26 -32.90 -33.45
N ALA A 464 13.11 -33.58 -34.58
CA ALA A 464 12.98 -32.91 -35.86
C ALA A 464 11.86 -31.86 -35.74
N ALA A 465 12.23 -30.60 -35.94
CA ALA A 465 11.25 -29.56 -36.17
C ALA A 465 10.26 -30.07 -37.22
N PRO A 466 8.94 -29.85 -37.08
CA PRO A 466 8.01 -30.13 -38.16
C PRO A 466 8.57 -29.43 -39.39
N GLN A 467 8.80 -30.19 -40.45
CA GLN A 467 9.28 -29.65 -41.72
C GLN A 467 8.34 -28.51 -42.07
N SER A 468 8.84 -27.29 -42.01
CA SER A 468 8.17 -26.11 -42.53
C SER A 468 7.73 -26.47 -43.95
N GLN A 469 6.41 -26.54 -44.17
CA GLN A 469 5.92 -26.44 -45.54
C GLN A 469 6.59 -25.21 -46.12
N PRO A 470 7.16 -25.31 -47.34
CA PRO A 470 7.80 -24.18 -47.95
C PRO A 470 6.75 -23.05 -47.99
N ALA A 471 7.04 -21.94 -47.29
CA ALA A 471 6.25 -20.76 -47.41
C ALA A 471 6.06 -20.52 -48.90
N MET A 472 4.81 -20.52 -49.37
CA MET A 472 4.51 -20.13 -50.74
C MET A 472 5.15 -18.78 -50.93
N ALA A 473 6.16 -18.73 -51.74
CA ALA A 473 6.80 -17.51 -52.16
C ALA A 473 5.71 -16.65 -52.81
N MET A 474 5.23 -15.70 -52.07
CA MET A 474 4.48 -14.59 -52.67
C MET A 474 5.42 -13.84 -53.61
N PRO A 475 4.95 -13.45 -54.77
CA PRO A 475 5.81 -12.75 -55.74
C PRO A 475 6.35 -11.48 -55.05
N ALA A 476 7.64 -11.38 -54.99
CA ALA A 476 8.34 -10.18 -54.56
C ALA A 476 7.96 -9.04 -55.54
N ASN A 477 7.07 -8.20 -55.09
CA ASN A 477 7.02 -6.85 -55.66
C ASN A 477 8.22 -6.12 -55.07
N ASP A 478 9.29 -6.00 -55.85
CA ASP A 478 10.46 -5.20 -55.53
C ASP A 478 10.08 -3.70 -55.50
N ILE A 479 9.38 -3.29 -54.46
CA ILE A 479 9.30 -1.88 -54.08
C ILE A 479 10.30 -1.74 -52.93
N GLU A 480 11.54 -1.32 -53.23
CA GLU A 480 12.48 -0.85 -52.23
C GLU A 480 11.89 0.39 -51.55
N ALA A 481 11.21 0.18 -50.41
CA ALA A 481 10.70 1.31 -49.65
C ALA A 481 11.87 2.13 -49.06
N VAL A 482 11.89 3.42 -49.33
CA VAL A 482 12.93 4.33 -48.87
C VAL A 482 12.59 4.82 -47.44
N TRP A 483 13.52 4.69 -46.53
CA TRP A 483 13.36 5.17 -45.15
C TRP A 483 13.63 6.68 -45.06
N SER A 484 12.72 7.45 -44.46
CA SER A 484 12.99 8.83 -44.08
C SER A 484 14.04 8.90 -42.95
N ASP A 485 14.76 10.02 -42.89
CA ASP A 485 15.79 10.22 -41.85
C ASP A 485 15.26 10.14 -40.43
N ASP A 486 14.01 10.56 -40.20
CA ASP A 486 13.37 10.53 -38.91
C ASP A 486 12.97 9.10 -38.49
N ALA A 487 12.41 8.32 -39.44
CA ALA A 487 12.09 6.91 -39.21
C ALA A 487 13.35 6.07 -39.01
N ALA A 488 14.42 6.35 -39.76
CA ALA A 488 15.70 5.65 -39.59
C ALA A 488 16.37 5.99 -38.25
N ARG A 489 16.22 7.21 -37.73
CA ARG A 489 16.69 7.61 -36.38
C ARG A 489 15.90 6.91 -35.31
N GLU A 490 14.59 6.82 -35.45
CA GLU A 490 13.73 6.11 -34.49
C GLU A 490 14.03 4.61 -34.48
N LEU A 491 14.21 3.98 -35.63
CA LEU A 491 14.63 2.58 -35.75
C LEU A 491 15.98 2.33 -35.03
N LYS A 492 16.90 3.27 -35.01
CA LYS A 492 18.18 3.13 -34.29
C LYS A 492 18.03 3.12 -32.78
N LYS A 493 16.95 3.65 -32.22
CA LYS A 493 16.64 3.58 -30.78
C LYS A 493 16.20 2.18 -30.35
N ILE A 494 15.77 1.34 -31.28
CA ILE A 494 15.41 -0.04 -31.02
C ILE A 494 16.69 -0.85 -30.74
N PRO A 495 16.70 -1.71 -29.68
CA PRO A 495 17.85 -2.55 -29.37
C PRO A 495 18.38 -3.31 -30.60
N PHE A 496 19.71 -3.40 -30.75
CA PHE A 496 20.34 -3.87 -31.98
C PHE A 496 19.93 -5.29 -32.40
N PHE A 497 19.65 -6.18 -31.43
CA PHE A 497 19.29 -7.56 -31.66
C PHE A 497 17.86 -7.74 -32.20
N VAL A 498 16.96 -6.76 -32.02
CA VAL A 498 15.59 -6.77 -32.57
C VAL A 498 15.40 -5.80 -33.74
N ARG A 499 16.35 -4.87 -33.93
CA ARG A 499 16.27 -3.82 -34.95
C ARG A 499 16.10 -4.34 -36.38
N GLY A 500 16.79 -5.44 -36.71
CA GLY A 500 16.70 -6.07 -38.01
C GLY A 500 15.31 -6.59 -38.37
N LYS A 501 14.57 -7.08 -37.40
CA LYS A 501 13.20 -7.55 -37.60
C LYS A 501 12.19 -6.42 -37.59
N ALA A 502 12.32 -5.48 -36.67
CA ALA A 502 11.49 -4.26 -36.71
C ALA A 502 11.57 -3.57 -38.09
N ARG A 503 12.77 -3.53 -38.67
CA ARG A 503 12.97 -3.03 -40.02
C ARG A 503 12.21 -3.83 -41.06
N ARG A 504 12.39 -5.15 -41.10
CA ARG A 504 11.71 -6.05 -42.05
C ARG A 504 10.19 -6.00 -41.93
N ASN A 505 9.67 -6.03 -40.70
CA ASN A 505 8.23 -5.93 -40.45
C ASN A 505 7.65 -4.61 -40.94
N THR A 506 8.36 -3.49 -40.74
CA THR A 506 7.94 -2.19 -41.23
C THR A 506 8.00 -2.13 -42.76
N GLU A 507 9.03 -2.72 -43.37
CA GLU A 507 9.16 -2.83 -44.84
C GLU A 507 8.05 -3.71 -45.43
N MET A 508 7.72 -4.84 -44.80
CA MET A 508 6.58 -5.69 -45.20
C MET A 508 5.26 -4.94 -45.09
N PHE A 509 4.99 -4.27 -43.96
CA PHE A 509 3.80 -3.48 -43.78
C PHE A 509 3.68 -2.37 -44.81
N ALA A 510 4.77 -1.67 -45.11
CA ALA A 510 4.82 -0.63 -46.13
C ALA A 510 4.52 -1.20 -47.55
N ALA A 511 5.05 -2.40 -47.84
CA ALA A 511 4.77 -3.08 -49.11
C ALA A 511 3.30 -3.52 -49.22
N GLU A 512 2.71 -4.07 -48.14
CA GLU A 512 1.30 -4.42 -48.07
C GLU A 512 0.36 -3.23 -48.26
N GLN A 513 0.75 -2.07 -47.71
CA GLN A 513 -0.02 -0.83 -47.81
C GLN A 513 0.33 0.00 -49.08
N GLY A 514 1.24 -0.47 -49.89
CA GLY A 514 1.69 0.24 -51.10
C GLY A 514 2.43 1.57 -50.81
N VAL A 515 3.06 1.68 -49.64
CA VAL A 515 3.80 2.89 -49.23
C VAL A 515 5.23 2.81 -49.74
N SER A 516 5.63 3.76 -50.59
CA SER A 516 6.98 3.84 -51.16
C SER A 516 8.02 4.52 -50.24
N THR A 517 7.57 5.30 -49.25
CA THR A 517 8.45 5.97 -48.29
C THR A 517 8.01 5.67 -46.87
N ILE A 518 8.88 5.06 -46.09
CA ILE A 518 8.64 4.74 -44.69
C ILE A 518 8.92 6.00 -43.86
N GLU A 519 7.85 6.62 -43.40
CA GLU A 519 7.89 7.74 -42.48
C GLU A 519 7.75 7.25 -41.01
N LEU A 520 7.92 8.16 -40.06
CA LEU A 520 7.74 7.87 -38.63
C LEU A 520 6.33 7.32 -38.32
N ALA A 521 5.31 7.85 -38.99
CA ALA A 521 3.94 7.38 -38.90
C ALA A 521 3.81 5.91 -39.32
N THR A 522 4.38 5.54 -40.46
CA THR A 522 4.39 4.17 -41.01
C THR A 522 5.07 3.18 -40.05
N LEU A 523 6.16 3.59 -39.40
CA LEU A 523 6.84 2.78 -38.38
C LEU A 523 5.93 2.50 -37.20
N TYR A 524 5.20 3.50 -36.71
CA TYR A 524 4.27 3.33 -35.58
C TYR A 524 3.00 2.57 -35.98
N GLU A 525 2.49 2.73 -37.19
CA GLU A 525 1.37 1.96 -37.71
C GLU A 525 1.73 0.48 -37.88
N ALA A 526 2.92 0.19 -38.44
CA ALA A 526 3.45 -1.17 -38.50
C ALA A 526 3.58 -1.76 -37.10
N LYS A 527 4.11 -1.00 -36.15
CA LYS A 527 4.19 -1.40 -34.74
C LYS A 527 2.80 -1.71 -34.17
N ALA A 528 1.80 -0.89 -34.42
CA ALA A 528 0.42 -1.10 -33.96
C ALA A 528 -0.24 -2.32 -34.64
N HIS A 529 0.06 -2.56 -35.91
CA HIS A 529 -0.44 -3.70 -36.68
C HIS A 529 0.08 -5.02 -36.11
N TYR A 530 1.37 -5.13 -35.82
CA TYR A 530 1.99 -6.33 -35.28
C TYR A 530 1.93 -6.44 -33.75
N ALA A 531 1.38 -5.44 -33.04
CA ALA A 531 1.12 -5.46 -31.60
C ALA A 531 -0.30 -5.96 -31.24
N ARG A 532 -1.10 -6.35 -32.22
CA ARG A 532 -2.39 -7.00 -32.04
C ARG A 532 -2.21 -8.51 -32.15
#